data_6ff028a0e9e989e2682bf1ad44fda61d
#
_entry.id   6ff028a0e9e989e2682bf1ad44fda61d
#
_cell.length_a   1.000
_cell.length_b   1.000
_cell.length_c   1.000
_cell.angle_alpha   90.00
_cell.angle_beta   90.00
_cell.angle_gamma   90.00
#
_symmetry.space_group_name_H-M   'P 1'
#
loop_
_entity.id
_entity.type
_entity.pdbx_description
1 polymer ?
#
loop_
_entity_poly.entity_id
_entity_poly.type
_entity_poly.pdbx_seq_one_letter_code
_entity_poly.pdbx_strand_id
1 'polypeptide(L)'
;MAVQRRNTKQRKLVLDAVRQSYSHPTADEIYNVVRAQDDKISRGTVYRNLNLLADAGEILSIKTPGGSRFDRTIEPHAHIICTSCSRVVDAPLPFDTELDIEASERTGWDVTSHYTIFEGLCPDCR
;
A
#
# COMPACT_ATOMS: atom_id res chain seq x y z
N MET A 1 -9.51 -11.10 -26.55
CA MET A 1 -9.02 -12.37 -26.04
C MET A 1 -9.48 -12.61 -24.62
N ALA A 2 -9.98 -13.79 -24.34
CA ALA A 2 -10.64 -14.09 -23.07
C ALA A 2 -9.72 -13.94 -21.84
N VAL A 3 -8.46 -14.37 -21.94
CA VAL A 3 -7.49 -14.29 -20.82
C VAL A 3 -7.19 -12.85 -20.48
N GLN A 4 -7.01 -12.00 -21.47
CA GLN A 4 -6.69 -10.59 -21.25
C GLN A 4 -7.86 -9.82 -20.63
N ARG A 5 -9.09 -10.10 -21.07
CA ARG A 5 -10.30 -9.50 -20.48
C ARG A 5 -10.48 -9.95 -19.02
N ARG A 6 -10.24 -11.22 -18.73
CA ARG A 6 -10.30 -11.77 -17.38
C ARG A 6 -9.31 -11.09 -16.47
N ASN A 7 -8.04 -10.93 -16.91
CA ASN A 7 -7.01 -10.27 -16.13
C ASN A 7 -7.36 -8.80 -15.87
N THR A 8 -7.91 -8.11 -16.87
CA THR A 8 -8.33 -6.72 -16.73
C THR A 8 -9.47 -6.58 -15.72
N LYS A 9 -10.43 -7.47 -15.77
CA LYS A 9 -11.56 -7.47 -14.82
C LYS A 9 -11.08 -7.71 -13.40
N GLN A 10 -10.20 -8.68 -13.19
CA GLN A 10 -9.67 -9.00 -11.88
C GLN A 10 -8.81 -7.86 -11.33
N ARG A 11 -7.98 -7.24 -12.19
CA ARG A 11 -7.19 -6.07 -11.82
C ARG A 11 -8.08 -4.92 -11.34
N LYS A 12 -9.18 -4.66 -12.05
CA LYS A 12 -10.12 -3.61 -11.67
C LYS A 12 -10.77 -3.90 -10.32
N LEU A 13 -11.16 -5.15 -10.07
CA LEU A 13 -11.74 -5.55 -8.78
C LEU A 13 -10.77 -5.28 -7.63
N VAL A 14 -9.51 -5.61 -7.81
CA VAL A 14 -8.47 -5.39 -6.79
C VAL A 14 -8.27 -3.89 -6.58
N LEU A 15 -8.14 -3.12 -7.64
CA LEU A 15 -7.95 -1.68 -7.56
C LEU A 15 -9.13 -0.99 -6.85
N ASP A 16 -10.36 -1.34 -7.22
CA ASP A 16 -11.56 -0.78 -6.61
C ASP A 16 -11.62 -1.12 -5.12
N ALA A 17 -11.23 -2.34 -4.73
CA ALA A 17 -11.21 -2.74 -3.32
C ALA A 17 -10.24 -1.87 -2.51
N VAL A 18 -9.06 -1.58 -3.05
CA VAL A 18 -8.10 -0.69 -2.37
C VAL A 18 -8.66 0.74 -2.30
N ARG A 19 -9.21 1.25 -3.40
CA ARG A 19 -9.72 2.62 -3.47
C ARG A 19 -10.90 2.87 -2.56
N GLN A 20 -11.67 1.85 -2.24
CA GLN A 20 -12.81 1.95 -1.33
C GLN A 20 -12.41 1.76 0.14
N SER A 21 -11.17 1.41 0.41
CA SER A 21 -10.68 1.17 1.76
C SER A 21 -9.88 2.36 2.28
N TYR A 22 -10.21 2.82 3.48
CA TYR A 22 -9.51 3.91 4.14
C TYR A 22 -8.66 3.42 5.32
N SER A 23 -8.58 2.10 5.53
CA SER A 23 -7.95 1.50 6.70
C SER A 23 -6.56 0.92 6.42
N HIS A 24 -5.97 1.18 5.28
CA HIS A 24 -4.67 0.61 4.86
C HIS A 24 -4.71 -0.91 4.90
N PRO A 25 -5.50 -1.56 4.03
CA PRO A 25 -5.73 -3.00 4.11
C PRO A 25 -4.50 -3.82 3.76
N THR A 26 -4.43 -5.01 4.34
CA THR A 26 -3.47 -6.04 3.93
C THR A 26 -3.94 -6.72 2.65
N ALA A 27 -3.05 -7.48 2.01
CA ALA A 27 -3.42 -8.26 0.83
C ALA A 27 -4.51 -9.29 1.14
N ASP A 28 -4.48 -9.91 2.33
CA ASP A 28 -5.51 -10.86 2.73
C ASP A 28 -6.87 -10.19 2.93
N GLU A 29 -6.90 -9.00 3.48
CA GLU A 29 -8.15 -8.23 3.62
C GLU A 29 -8.73 -7.89 2.25
N ILE A 30 -7.88 -7.47 1.31
CA ILE A 30 -8.30 -7.21 -0.08
C ILE A 30 -8.81 -8.49 -0.73
N TYR A 31 -8.12 -9.62 -0.54
CA TYR A 31 -8.57 -10.91 -1.06
C TYR A 31 -9.97 -11.25 -0.56
N ASN A 32 -10.24 -11.05 0.73
CA ASN A 32 -11.55 -11.35 1.30
C ASN A 32 -12.67 -10.48 0.70
N VAL A 33 -12.38 -9.22 0.41
CA VAL A 33 -13.34 -8.32 -0.24
C VAL A 33 -13.59 -8.75 -1.70
N VAL A 34 -12.52 -9.03 -2.44
CA VAL A 34 -12.62 -9.35 -3.86
C VAL A 34 -13.28 -10.71 -4.09
N ARG A 35 -12.97 -11.70 -3.24
CA ARG A 35 -13.55 -13.04 -3.39
C ARG A 35 -15.07 -13.04 -3.19
N ALA A 36 -15.60 -12.07 -2.47
CA ALA A 36 -17.06 -11.94 -2.31
C ALA A 36 -17.73 -11.53 -3.63
N GLN A 37 -16.99 -10.92 -4.56
CA GLN A 37 -17.47 -10.51 -5.87
C GLN A 37 -17.06 -11.47 -6.99
N ASP A 38 -15.95 -12.17 -6.81
CA ASP A 38 -15.42 -13.15 -7.77
C ASP A 38 -14.82 -14.32 -6.99
N ASP A 39 -15.64 -15.35 -6.77
CA ASP A 39 -15.24 -16.51 -5.96
C ASP A 39 -14.19 -17.40 -6.65
N LYS A 40 -13.89 -17.14 -7.90
CA LYS A 40 -12.88 -17.88 -8.66
C LYS A 40 -11.49 -17.26 -8.59
N ILE A 41 -11.37 -16.05 -8.05
CA ILE A 41 -10.08 -15.38 -7.96
C ILE A 41 -9.22 -16.05 -6.89
N SER A 42 -7.93 -16.26 -7.20
CA SER A 42 -6.98 -16.86 -6.25
C SER A 42 -6.24 -15.78 -5.45
N ARG A 43 -5.68 -16.16 -4.30
CA ARG A 43 -4.82 -15.29 -3.51
C ARG A 43 -3.63 -14.80 -4.32
N GLY A 44 -3.00 -15.71 -5.08
CA GLY A 44 -1.85 -15.36 -5.91
C GLY A 44 -2.19 -14.30 -6.95
N THR A 45 -3.38 -14.37 -7.54
CA THR A 45 -3.83 -13.36 -8.49
C THR A 45 -4.02 -12.01 -7.82
N VAL A 46 -4.62 -11.98 -6.62
CA VAL A 46 -4.80 -10.73 -5.86
C VAL A 46 -3.44 -10.11 -5.52
N TYR A 47 -2.52 -10.91 -4.98
CA TYR A 47 -1.18 -10.43 -4.62
C TYR A 47 -0.42 -9.89 -5.82
N ARG A 48 -0.47 -10.61 -6.95
CA ARG A 48 0.19 -10.19 -8.18
C ARG A 48 -0.37 -8.86 -8.68
N ASN A 49 -1.70 -8.71 -8.67
CA ASN A 49 -2.34 -7.47 -9.10
C ASN A 49 -2.03 -6.31 -8.16
N LEU A 50 -1.97 -6.53 -6.84
CA LEU A 50 -1.57 -5.49 -5.89
C LEU A 50 -0.17 -4.99 -6.18
N ASN A 51 0.77 -5.90 -6.44
CA ASN A 51 2.15 -5.53 -6.76
C ASN A 51 2.23 -4.79 -8.09
N LEU A 52 1.50 -5.21 -9.11
CA LEU A 52 1.47 -4.54 -10.40
C LEU A 52 0.87 -3.13 -10.28
N LEU A 53 -0.19 -2.97 -9.50
CA LEU A 53 -0.83 -1.67 -9.28
C LEU A 53 0.10 -0.71 -8.51
N ALA A 54 0.82 -1.23 -7.52
CA ALA A 54 1.79 -0.44 -6.77
C ALA A 54 2.95 -0.01 -7.67
N ASP A 55 3.48 -0.93 -8.48
CA ASP A 55 4.55 -0.63 -9.43
C ASP A 55 4.13 0.40 -10.47
N ALA A 56 2.85 0.38 -10.86
CA ALA A 56 2.29 1.34 -11.81
C ALA A 56 1.94 2.70 -11.16
N GLY A 57 2.10 2.84 -9.85
CA GLY A 57 1.82 4.09 -9.14
C GLY A 57 0.33 4.37 -8.94
N GLU A 58 -0.52 3.37 -9.07
CA GLU A 58 -1.96 3.54 -8.87
C GLU A 58 -2.39 3.37 -7.41
N ILE A 59 -1.59 2.70 -6.61
CA ILE A 59 -1.74 2.57 -5.15
C ILE A 59 -0.36 2.64 -4.52
N LEU A 60 -0.29 2.86 -3.20
CA LEU A 60 0.97 2.75 -2.46
C LEU A 60 1.04 1.41 -1.76
N SER A 61 2.24 0.84 -1.70
CA SER A 61 2.54 -0.32 -0.87
C SER A 61 3.37 0.14 0.31
N ILE A 62 2.93 -0.17 1.52
CA ILE A 62 3.60 0.19 2.77
C ILE A 62 4.10 -1.09 3.41
N LYS A 63 5.41 -1.21 3.56
CA LYS A 63 6.01 -2.38 4.20
C LYS A 63 5.96 -2.24 5.71
N THR A 64 5.37 -3.23 6.37
CA THR A 64 5.27 -3.26 7.82
C THR A 64 5.84 -4.58 8.35
N PRO A 65 6.14 -4.68 9.66
CA PRO A 65 6.63 -5.93 10.23
C PRO A 65 5.69 -7.13 10.01
N GLY A 66 4.38 -6.88 9.92
CA GLY A 66 3.39 -7.92 9.68
C GLY A 66 3.07 -8.18 8.22
N GLY A 67 3.84 -7.59 7.28
CA GLY A 67 3.60 -7.69 5.85
C GLY A 67 3.23 -6.35 5.22
N SER A 68 2.97 -6.34 3.94
CA SER A 68 2.62 -5.11 3.23
C SER A 68 1.16 -4.73 3.46
N ARG A 69 0.93 -3.43 3.57
CA ARG A 69 -0.40 -2.82 3.54
C ARG A 69 -0.49 -1.90 2.33
N PHE A 70 -1.69 -1.61 1.90
CA PHE A 70 -1.91 -0.87 0.67
C PHE A 70 -2.74 0.38 0.95
N ASP A 71 -2.38 1.49 0.28
CA ASP A 71 -3.01 2.78 0.49
C ASP A 71 -3.54 3.31 -0.83
N ARG A 72 -4.77 3.76 -0.82
CA ARG A 72 -5.40 4.40 -1.97
C ARG A 72 -4.78 5.75 -2.31
N THR A 73 -4.19 6.42 -1.34
CA THR A 73 -3.57 7.74 -1.52
C THR A 73 -2.17 7.57 -2.05
N ILE A 74 -1.95 7.98 -3.29
CA ILE A 74 -0.68 7.81 -3.98
C ILE A 74 0.30 8.95 -3.72
N GLU A 75 -0.17 10.09 -3.22
CA GLU A 75 0.70 11.21 -2.88
C GLU A 75 1.55 10.85 -1.65
N PRO A 76 2.86 11.17 -1.67
CA PRO A 76 3.74 10.86 -0.55
C PRO A 76 3.24 11.50 0.75
N HIS A 77 3.17 10.70 1.80
CA HIS A 77 2.78 11.16 3.14
C HIS A 77 3.36 10.23 4.19
N ALA A 78 3.38 10.68 5.45
CA ALA A 78 3.91 9.89 6.55
C ALA A 78 2.85 8.97 7.12
N HIS A 79 3.30 7.84 7.70
CA HIS A 79 2.44 6.86 8.34
C HIS A 79 2.94 6.58 9.76
N ILE A 80 2.06 6.05 10.61
CA ILE A 80 2.44 5.55 11.94
C ILE A 80 1.99 4.10 12.05
N ILE A 81 2.88 3.24 12.56
CA ILE A 81 2.59 1.82 12.77
C ILE A 81 2.59 1.54 14.27
N CYS A 82 1.55 0.88 14.76
CA CYS A 82 1.54 0.37 16.12
C CYS A 82 2.35 -0.91 16.18
N THR A 83 3.38 -0.93 17.03
CA THR A 83 4.26 -2.10 17.18
C THR A 83 3.59 -3.25 17.92
N SER A 84 2.45 -3.02 18.57
CA SER A 84 1.71 -4.05 19.29
C SER A 84 0.63 -4.70 18.42
N CYS A 85 -0.28 -3.90 17.86
CA CYS A 85 -1.41 -4.43 17.09
C CYS A 85 -1.24 -4.33 15.57
N SER A 86 -0.14 -3.74 15.10
CA SER A 86 0.19 -3.57 13.68
C SER A 86 -0.75 -2.63 12.92
N ARG A 87 -1.58 -1.88 13.62
CA ARG A 87 -2.46 -0.88 12.99
C ARG A 87 -1.61 0.20 12.32
N VAL A 88 -2.02 0.60 11.12
CA VAL A 88 -1.35 1.67 10.36
C VAL A 88 -2.34 2.81 10.15
N VAL A 89 -1.91 4.02 10.44
CA VAL A 89 -2.68 5.23 10.18
C VAL A 89 -1.80 6.26 9.50
N ASP A 90 -2.41 7.22 8.83
CA ASP A 90 -1.69 8.36 8.29
C ASP A 90 -1.21 9.25 9.43
N ALA A 91 0.04 9.71 9.35
CA ALA A 91 0.56 10.71 10.29
C ALA A 91 0.25 12.10 9.74
N PRO A 92 -0.49 12.93 10.47
CA PRO A 92 -0.88 14.27 9.99
C PRO A 92 0.28 15.26 10.15
N LEU A 93 1.43 14.93 9.58
CA LEU A 93 2.65 15.71 9.64
C LEU A 93 3.14 16.00 8.23
N PRO A 94 3.83 17.13 8.01
CA PRO A 94 4.38 17.44 6.70
C PRO A 94 5.34 16.36 6.22
N PHE A 95 5.25 16.00 4.95
CA PHE A 95 6.19 15.11 4.29
C PHE A 95 7.24 15.96 3.58
N ASP A 96 8.51 15.74 3.93
CA ASP A 96 9.60 16.54 3.38
C ASP A 96 10.11 15.94 2.07
N THR A 97 9.61 16.46 0.95
CA THR A 97 10.02 15.99 -0.38
C THR A 97 11.44 16.43 -0.73
N GLU A 98 12.02 17.40 -0.03
CA GLU A 98 13.38 17.87 -0.30
C GLU A 98 14.45 16.93 0.24
N LEU A 99 14.09 16.01 1.12
CA LEU A 99 15.05 15.02 1.63
C LEU A 99 15.65 14.15 0.53
N ASP A 100 14.90 13.86 -0.50
CA ASP A 100 15.40 13.09 -1.64
C ASP A 100 16.52 13.83 -2.37
N ILE A 101 16.33 15.13 -2.55
CA ILE A 101 17.32 16.00 -3.20
C ILE A 101 18.57 16.11 -2.32
N GLU A 102 18.37 16.34 -1.04
CA GLU A 102 19.48 16.46 -0.08
C GLU A 102 20.30 15.16 0.00
N ALA A 103 19.60 14.01 0.06
CA ALA A 103 20.27 12.71 0.10
C ALA A 103 21.08 12.48 -1.18
N SER A 104 20.54 12.87 -2.34
CA SER A 104 21.25 12.76 -3.61
C SER A 104 22.50 13.63 -3.63
N GLU A 105 22.39 14.87 -3.19
CA GLU A 105 23.51 15.81 -3.18
C GLU A 105 24.63 15.37 -2.24
N ARG A 106 24.27 14.86 -1.06
CA ARG A 106 25.26 14.47 -0.04
C ARG A 106 25.94 13.15 -0.30
N THR A 107 25.31 12.26 -1.05
CA THR A 107 25.82 10.90 -1.25
C THR A 107 26.31 10.62 -2.67
N GLY A 108 25.91 11.44 -3.63
CA GLY A 108 26.16 11.16 -5.05
C GLY A 108 25.25 10.11 -5.64
N TRP A 109 24.25 9.65 -4.88
CA TRP A 109 23.23 8.72 -5.37
C TRP A 109 22.12 9.49 -6.08
N ASP A 110 21.42 8.82 -6.98
CA ASP A 110 20.22 9.36 -7.60
C ASP A 110 19.01 8.84 -6.80
N VAL A 111 18.70 9.54 -5.71
CA VAL A 111 17.60 9.16 -4.82
C VAL A 111 16.28 9.66 -5.41
N THR A 112 15.35 8.74 -5.66
CA THR A 112 14.08 9.05 -6.33
C THR A 112 12.91 9.17 -5.37
N SER A 113 12.97 8.55 -4.19
CA SER A 113 11.88 8.58 -3.22
C SER A 113 12.36 8.12 -1.85
N HIS A 114 11.53 8.35 -0.84
CA HIS A 114 11.74 7.81 0.50
C HIS A 114 10.37 7.57 1.15
N TYR A 115 10.39 6.89 2.30
CA TYR A 115 9.21 6.64 3.12
C TYR A 115 9.44 7.17 4.52
N THR A 116 8.44 7.77 5.12
CA THR A 116 8.49 8.20 6.52
C THR A 116 7.49 7.37 7.30
N ILE A 117 8.01 6.54 8.20
CA ILE A 117 7.20 5.67 9.03
C ILE A 117 7.61 5.87 10.48
N PHE A 118 6.64 6.29 11.31
CA PHE A 118 6.83 6.37 12.74
C PHE A 118 6.36 5.06 13.37
N GLU A 119 7.04 4.60 14.39
CA GLU A 119 6.72 3.37 15.11
C GLU A 119 6.45 3.69 16.58
N GLY A 120 5.41 3.10 17.14
CA GLY A 120 5.08 3.32 18.54
C GLY A 120 3.85 2.52 18.95
N LEU A 121 3.24 2.90 20.07
CA LEU A 121 2.02 2.25 20.56
C LEU A 121 0.82 3.15 20.29
N CYS A 122 -0.23 2.58 19.71
CA CYS A 122 -1.46 3.33 19.47
C CYS A 122 -2.18 3.62 20.82
N PRO A 123 -3.17 4.55 20.82
CA PRO A 123 -3.88 4.89 22.07
C PRO A 123 -4.51 3.71 22.79
N ASP A 124 -4.89 2.67 22.05
CA ASP A 124 -5.52 1.47 22.63
C ASP A 124 -4.49 0.48 23.19
N CYS A 125 -3.24 0.55 22.74
CA CYS A 125 -2.18 -0.40 23.16
C CYS A 125 -1.21 0.17 24.20
N ARG A 126 -1.19 1.47 24.39
CA ARG A 126 -0.27 2.09 25.35
C ARG A 126 -0.80 2.00 26.79
#